data_326f7a6b9ba644e958f2db87eab617fd
#
_entry.id   326f7a6b9ba644e958f2db87eab617fd
#
_cell.length_a   1.000
_cell.length_b   1.000
_cell.length_c   1.000
_cell.angle_alpha   90.00
_cell.angle_beta   90.00
_cell.angle_gamma   90.00
#
_symmetry.space_group_name_H-M   'P 1'
#
loop_
_entity.id
_entity.type
_entity.pdbx_description
1 polymer ?
#
loop_
_entity_poly.entity_id
_entity_poly.type
_entity_poly.pdbx_seq_one_letter_code
_entity_poly.pdbx_strand_id
1 'polypeptide(L)'
;MERKTKRNRWGFADCPDVSLKRVDAADALRVIWVGLVACFHVWQFSWLNPVIELGPLRLDFNVWVRTGYIQVDQMLMLSGFLLTLPYLRSRVEKSPWPGWKDFYFKRAVRILPSYWASLLIVLVVYTACGGRYDSPGALLYDLAMHLGFVHNLSYASLVATPLNGVLWTLAVEVQFYLIFPLLIRGFVKKPLLCYVLMTGAAMAYRLGFVARLEDSTLYVNRLPAMLDVYANGMLGCWVYVKIAPKCKKYPGAGLLGLMVGVAALWGIYEILKSQAAIAPGELRRVGQMQRRYLL
;
A
#
# COMPACT_ATOMS: atom_id res chain seq x y z
N MET A 1 29.75 -19.30 31.67
CA MET A 1 30.45 -18.35 30.80
C MET A 1 29.41 -17.67 29.94
N GLU A 2 28.80 -16.58 30.44
CA GLU A 2 27.74 -15.82 29.75
C GLU A 2 28.37 -15.05 28.59
N ARG A 3 27.98 -15.39 27.37
CA ARG A 3 28.26 -14.56 26.20
C ARG A 3 27.48 -13.24 26.33
N LYS A 4 28.16 -12.18 26.77
CA LYS A 4 27.62 -10.81 26.66
C LYS A 4 27.29 -10.55 25.18
N THR A 5 26.01 -10.47 24.85
CA THR A 5 25.51 -10.08 23.52
C THR A 5 26.00 -8.66 23.23
N LYS A 6 26.98 -8.52 22.35
CA LYS A 6 27.45 -7.22 21.89
C LYS A 6 26.30 -6.58 21.07
N ARG A 7 25.69 -5.56 21.63
CA ARG A 7 24.78 -4.67 20.87
C ARG A 7 25.60 -3.96 19.80
N ASN A 8 25.18 -4.12 18.54
CA ASN A 8 25.78 -3.33 17.48
C ASN A 8 25.35 -1.85 17.62
N ARG A 9 26.07 -0.93 16.94
CA ARG A 9 25.88 0.54 16.98
C ARG A 9 24.42 1.00 16.74
N TRP A 10 23.55 0.10 16.28
CA TRP A 10 22.14 0.34 15.92
C TRP A 10 21.14 -0.22 16.93
N GLY A 11 21.61 -0.78 18.04
CA GLY A 11 20.75 -1.32 19.11
C GLY A 11 20.04 -2.63 18.77
N PHE A 12 20.44 -3.33 17.67
CA PHE A 12 19.93 -4.66 17.35
C PHE A 12 20.69 -5.71 18.16
N ALA A 13 19.95 -6.64 18.80
CA ALA A 13 20.56 -7.81 19.44
C ALA A 13 20.99 -8.81 18.35
N ASP A 14 22.18 -9.40 18.51
CA ASP A 14 22.60 -10.55 17.69
C ASP A 14 21.65 -11.72 18.01
N CYS A 15 20.73 -12.05 17.12
CA CYS A 15 19.81 -13.16 17.28
C CYS A 15 19.79 -14.00 16.01
N PRO A 16 20.54 -15.14 15.99
CA PRO A 16 20.66 -15.99 14.81
C PRO A 16 19.37 -16.77 14.45
N ASP A 17 18.43 -16.90 15.39
CA ASP A 17 17.30 -17.83 15.29
C ASP A 17 15.97 -17.23 14.79
N VAL A 18 15.90 -15.96 14.45
CA VAL A 18 14.68 -15.42 13.84
C VAL A 18 14.74 -15.62 12.35
N SER A 19 14.00 -16.61 11.83
CA SER A 19 13.77 -16.75 10.40
C SER A 19 12.98 -15.54 9.86
N LEU A 20 13.70 -14.47 9.54
CA LEU A 20 13.15 -13.32 8.82
C LEU A 20 12.95 -13.65 7.32
N LYS A 21 13.03 -14.94 6.92
CA LYS A 21 13.11 -15.37 5.53
C LYS A 21 11.82 -15.11 4.75
N ARG A 22 10.67 -15.30 5.39
CA ARG A 22 9.35 -15.10 4.79
C ARG A 22 8.37 -14.67 5.87
N VAL A 23 7.47 -13.78 5.51
CA VAL A 23 6.34 -13.38 6.35
C VAL A 23 5.09 -13.93 5.69
N ASP A 24 4.74 -15.19 5.99
CA ASP A 24 3.62 -15.90 5.34
C ASP A 24 2.29 -15.16 5.53
N ALA A 25 2.12 -14.51 6.68
CA ALA A 25 0.96 -13.66 6.94
C ALA A 25 0.80 -12.50 5.92
N ALA A 26 1.91 -12.02 5.34
CA ALA A 26 1.85 -10.94 4.35
C ALA A 26 1.19 -11.37 3.05
N ASP A 27 1.38 -12.62 2.63
CA ASP A 27 0.74 -13.14 1.42
C ASP A 27 -0.77 -13.36 1.66
N ALA A 28 -1.16 -13.87 2.84
CA ALA A 28 -2.55 -14.03 3.23
C ALA A 28 -3.29 -12.68 3.29
N LEU A 29 -2.68 -11.66 3.91
CA LEU A 29 -3.24 -10.31 3.99
C LEU A 29 -3.45 -9.71 2.60
N ARG A 30 -2.51 -9.89 1.67
CA ARG A 30 -2.67 -9.43 0.30
C ARG A 30 -3.88 -10.01 -0.40
N VAL A 31 -4.10 -11.32 -0.26
CA VAL A 31 -5.26 -11.98 -0.88
C VAL A 31 -6.56 -11.39 -0.35
N ILE A 32 -6.66 -11.18 0.96
CA ILE A 32 -7.85 -10.58 1.60
C ILE A 32 -8.05 -9.15 1.07
N TRP A 33 -7.01 -8.32 1.08
CA TRP A 33 -7.11 -6.92 0.64
C TRP A 33 -7.45 -6.79 -0.84
N VAL A 34 -6.84 -7.60 -1.72
CA VAL A 34 -7.19 -7.63 -3.14
C VAL A 34 -8.66 -8.03 -3.33
N GLY A 35 -9.14 -9.03 -2.59
CA GLY A 35 -10.56 -9.41 -2.60
C GLY A 35 -11.49 -8.28 -2.20
N LEU A 36 -11.17 -7.56 -1.11
CA LEU A 36 -11.98 -6.42 -0.64
C LEU A 36 -11.96 -5.25 -1.64
N VAL A 37 -10.82 -4.96 -2.28
CA VAL A 37 -10.73 -3.96 -3.35
C VAL A 37 -11.58 -4.37 -4.55
N ALA A 38 -11.56 -5.64 -4.95
CA ALA A 38 -12.41 -6.15 -6.04
C ALA A 38 -13.89 -6.02 -5.70
N CYS A 39 -14.30 -6.39 -4.48
CA CYS A 39 -15.67 -6.21 -4.00
C CYS A 39 -16.10 -4.73 -4.00
N PHE A 40 -15.20 -3.82 -3.63
CA PHE A 40 -15.46 -2.39 -3.69
C PHE A 40 -15.72 -1.91 -5.13
N HIS A 41 -14.94 -2.35 -6.10
CA HIS A 41 -15.17 -1.98 -7.50
C HIS A 41 -16.47 -2.56 -8.05
N VAL A 42 -16.82 -3.80 -7.71
CA VAL A 42 -18.14 -4.35 -8.04
C VAL A 42 -19.25 -3.51 -7.42
N TRP A 43 -19.10 -3.13 -6.16
CA TRP A 43 -20.06 -2.28 -5.48
C TRP A 43 -20.21 -0.89 -6.16
N GLN A 44 -19.12 -0.28 -6.60
CA GLN A 44 -19.14 1.02 -7.28
C GLN A 44 -20.05 1.04 -8.54
N PHE A 45 -20.13 -0.08 -9.24
CA PHE A 45 -20.96 -0.21 -10.43
C PHE A 45 -22.38 -0.71 -10.14
N SER A 46 -22.54 -1.60 -9.15
CA SER A 46 -23.81 -2.26 -8.86
C SER A 46 -24.68 -1.54 -7.83
N TRP A 47 -24.03 -0.80 -6.91
CA TRP A 47 -24.69 -0.18 -5.74
C TRP A 47 -25.47 -1.17 -4.89
N LEU A 48 -25.14 -2.45 -4.97
CA LEU A 48 -25.79 -3.53 -4.20
C LEU A 48 -25.59 -3.31 -2.70
N ASN A 49 -26.62 -3.72 -1.94
CA ASN A 49 -26.58 -3.71 -0.49
C ASN A 49 -26.33 -5.14 0.00
N PRO A 50 -25.08 -5.56 0.25
CA PRO A 50 -24.73 -6.94 0.54
C PRO A 50 -25.08 -7.30 1.99
N VAL A 51 -26.35 -7.57 2.24
CA VAL A 51 -26.87 -8.08 3.50
C VAL A 51 -27.35 -9.51 3.27
N ILE A 52 -26.85 -10.45 4.06
CA ILE A 52 -27.24 -11.84 4.04
C ILE A 52 -28.04 -12.13 5.32
N GLU A 53 -29.28 -12.57 5.16
CA GLU A 53 -30.15 -12.97 6.25
C GLU A 53 -30.22 -14.50 6.34
N LEU A 54 -29.71 -15.05 7.43
CA LEU A 54 -29.69 -16.50 7.72
C LEU A 54 -30.52 -16.74 8.99
N GLY A 55 -31.86 -16.74 8.87
CA GLY A 55 -32.76 -16.83 10.00
C GLY A 55 -32.55 -15.64 10.96
N PRO A 56 -32.20 -15.90 12.24
CA PRO A 56 -31.96 -14.83 13.21
C PRO A 56 -30.64 -14.07 13.01
N LEU A 57 -29.74 -14.59 12.17
CA LEU A 57 -28.43 -13.99 11.92
C LEU A 57 -28.50 -13.10 10.70
N ARG A 58 -28.23 -11.81 10.91
CA ARG A 58 -28.07 -10.80 9.85
C ARG A 58 -26.61 -10.43 9.70
N LEU A 59 -26.02 -10.75 8.54
CA LEU A 59 -24.65 -10.42 8.20
C LEU A 59 -24.64 -9.22 7.23
N ASP A 60 -24.17 -8.09 7.71
CA ASP A 60 -24.09 -6.85 6.94
C ASP A 60 -22.64 -6.63 6.48
N PHE A 61 -22.40 -6.81 5.18
CA PHE A 61 -21.08 -6.62 4.55
C PHE A 61 -20.88 -5.21 3.97
N ASN A 62 -21.84 -4.31 4.13
CA ASN A 62 -21.77 -2.96 3.57
C ASN A 62 -20.53 -2.20 3.96
N VAL A 63 -20.10 -2.29 5.23
CA VAL A 63 -18.90 -1.63 5.73
C VAL A 63 -17.68 -2.05 4.91
N TRP A 64 -17.49 -3.35 4.73
CA TRP A 64 -16.33 -3.91 4.03
C TRP A 64 -16.30 -3.57 2.54
N VAL A 65 -17.46 -3.67 1.90
CA VAL A 65 -17.57 -3.43 0.46
C VAL A 65 -17.44 -1.95 0.13
N ARG A 66 -18.08 -1.07 0.90
CA ARG A 66 -18.03 0.38 0.68
C ARG A 66 -16.68 1.02 1.01
N THR A 67 -15.91 0.41 1.89
CA THR A 67 -14.60 0.92 2.34
C THR A 67 -13.41 0.16 1.76
N GLY A 68 -13.65 -0.77 0.83
CA GLY A 68 -12.61 -1.60 0.22
C GLY A 68 -11.46 -0.82 -0.44
N TYR A 69 -11.70 0.43 -0.86
CA TYR A 69 -10.66 1.30 -1.40
C TYR A 69 -9.52 1.61 -0.41
N ILE A 70 -9.79 1.57 0.89
CA ILE A 70 -8.80 1.80 1.96
C ILE A 70 -7.74 0.69 1.98
N GLN A 71 -8.09 -0.51 1.51
CA GLN A 71 -7.17 -1.64 1.46
C GLN A 71 -5.98 -1.40 0.51
N VAL A 72 -6.12 -0.46 -0.42
CA VAL A 72 -5.00 -0.02 -1.26
C VAL A 72 -3.88 0.58 -0.42
N ASP A 73 -4.22 1.44 0.54
CA ASP A 73 -3.22 2.06 1.43
C ASP A 73 -2.50 0.96 2.25
N GLN A 74 -3.23 -0.05 2.72
CA GLN A 74 -2.63 -1.18 3.43
C GLN A 74 -1.70 -2.02 2.54
N MET A 75 -2.03 -2.19 1.25
CA MET A 75 -1.15 -2.87 0.29
C MET A 75 0.15 -2.08 0.06
N LEU A 76 0.06 -0.74 -0.07
CA LEU A 76 1.23 0.13 -0.22
C LEU A 76 2.08 0.14 1.07
N MET A 77 1.45 0.16 2.24
CA MET A 77 2.13 0.04 3.53
C MET A 77 2.89 -1.29 3.64
N LEU A 78 2.25 -2.40 3.28
CA LEU A 78 2.89 -3.71 3.24
C LEU A 78 4.05 -3.76 2.23
N SER A 79 3.92 -3.08 1.10
CA SER A 79 5.02 -2.93 0.13
C SER A 79 6.20 -2.21 0.77
N GLY A 80 5.98 -1.11 1.49
CA GLY A 80 7.02 -0.41 2.26
C GLY A 80 7.71 -1.32 3.28
N PHE A 81 6.95 -2.13 4.00
CA PHE A 81 7.46 -3.12 4.95
C PHE A 81 8.36 -4.16 4.28
N LEU A 82 7.84 -4.83 3.25
CA LEU A 82 8.54 -5.94 2.58
C LEU A 82 9.76 -5.50 1.76
N LEU A 83 9.74 -4.27 1.24
CA LEU A 83 10.90 -3.68 0.57
C LEU A 83 12.03 -3.39 1.56
N THR A 84 11.70 -2.94 2.76
CA THR A 84 12.66 -2.56 3.80
C THR A 84 13.29 -3.78 4.47
N LEU A 85 12.54 -4.88 4.59
CA LEU A 85 12.94 -6.06 5.34
C LEU A 85 14.29 -6.67 4.92
N PRO A 86 14.62 -6.88 3.63
CA PRO A 86 15.91 -7.43 3.23
C PRO A 86 17.11 -6.57 3.66
N TYR A 87 16.93 -5.26 3.67
CA TYR A 87 17.98 -4.30 4.01
C TYR A 87 18.23 -4.22 5.52
N LEU A 88 17.16 -4.23 6.33
CA LEU A 88 17.31 -4.29 7.79
C LEU A 88 17.84 -5.66 8.22
N ARG A 89 17.39 -6.71 7.55
CA ARG A 89 17.89 -8.06 7.77
C ARG A 89 19.39 -8.17 7.49
N SER A 90 19.88 -7.64 6.35
CA SER A 90 21.31 -7.67 6.04
C SER A 90 22.15 -6.97 7.11
N ARG A 91 21.59 -5.95 7.79
CA ARG A 91 22.25 -5.29 8.92
C ARG A 91 22.31 -6.15 10.17
N VAL A 92 21.24 -6.90 10.46
CA VAL A 92 21.18 -7.79 11.63
C VAL A 92 22.08 -9.01 11.44
N GLU A 93 22.00 -9.62 10.27
CA GLU A 93 22.76 -10.85 9.91
C GLU A 93 24.20 -10.55 9.48
N LYS A 94 24.59 -9.27 9.38
CA LYS A 94 25.90 -8.86 8.84
C LYS A 94 26.18 -9.44 7.45
N SER A 95 25.11 -9.67 6.67
CA SER A 95 25.18 -10.18 5.32
C SER A 95 25.37 -9.03 4.30
N PRO A 96 25.80 -9.33 3.06
CA PRO A 96 25.97 -8.32 2.02
C PRO A 96 24.69 -7.50 1.79
N TRP A 97 24.87 -6.22 1.51
CA TRP A 97 23.76 -5.32 1.17
C TRP A 97 23.11 -5.76 -0.14
N PRO A 98 21.75 -5.87 -0.20
CA PRO A 98 21.08 -6.26 -1.43
C PRO A 98 21.42 -5.36 -2.61
N GLY A 99 21.77 -5.94 -3.73
CA GLY A 99 22.18 -5.22 -4.94
C GLY A 99 20.99 -4.53 -5.62
N TRP A 100 21.24 -3.34 -6.21
CA TRP A 100 20.19 -2.58 -6.89
C TRP A 100 19.73 -3.22 -8.20
N LYS A 101 20.64 -3.88 -8.93
CA LYS A 101 20.32 -4.60 -10.16
C LYS A 101 19.32 -5.72 -9.87
N ASP A 102 19.59 -6.52 -8.84
CA ASP A 102 18.68 -7.59 -8.41
C ASP A 102 17.36 -7.04 -7.88
N PHE A 103 17.39 -5.91 -7.19
CA PHE A 103 16.19 -5.25 -6.71
C PHE A 103 15.27 -4.88 -7.88
N TYR A 104 15.77 -4.13 -8.86
CA TYR A 104 14.96 -3.69 -9.99
C TYR A 104 14.53 -4.86 -10.88
N PHE A 105 15.42 -5.81 -11.15
CA PHE A 105 15.10 -7.00 -11.94
C PHE A 105 13.94 -7.80 -11.33
N LYS A 106 14.01 -8.09 -10.02
CA LYS A 106 12.94 -8.81 -9.31
C LYS A 106 11.60 -8.07 -9.34
N ARG A 107 11.62 -6.73 -9.30
CA ARG A 107 10.39 -5.91 -9.39
C ARG A 107 9.86 -5.88 -10.82
N ALA A 108 10.72 -5.69 -11.81
CA ALA A 108 10.33 -5.72 -13.22
C ALA A 108 9.67 -7.05 -13.61
N VAL A 109 10.31 -8.17 -13.32
CA VAL A 109 9.74 -9.51 -13.61
C VAL A 109 8.42 -9.76 -12.90
N ARG A 110 8.24 -9.20 -11.71
CA ARG A 110 7.00 -9.35 -10.94
C ARG A 110 5.85 -8.52 -11.49
N ILE A 111 6.11 -7.28 -11.96
CA ILE A 111 5.07 -6.31 -12.31
C ILE A 111 4.82 -6.27 -13.81
N LEU A 112 5.85 -6.17 -14.64
CA LEU A 112 5.69 -5.85 -16.05
C LEU A 112 4.84 -6.87 -16.84
N PRO A 113 5.01 -8.19 -16.66
CA PRO A 113 4.25 -9.14 -17.48
C PRO A 113 2.74 -9.05 -17.23
N SER A 114 2.31 -9.03 -15.97
CA SER A 114 0.91 -8.95 -15.60
C SER A 114 0.31 -7.57 -15.92
N TYR A 115 1.09 -6.51 -15.75
CA TYR A 115 0.68 -5.15 -16.07
C TYR A 115 0.42 -4.97 -17.58
N TRP A 116 1.35 -5.37 -18.42
CA TRP A 116 1.20 -5.26 -19.87
C TRP A 116 0.10 -6.20 -20.42
N ALA A 117 0.00 -7.41 -19.86
CA ALA A 117 -1.10 -8.30 -20.20
C ALA A 117 -2.46 -7.68 -19.84
N SER A 118 -2.58 -7.03 -18.68
CA SER A 118 -3.81 -6.33 -18.28
C SER A 118 -4.15 -5.19 -19.24
N LEU A 119 -3.17 -4.36 -19.63
CA LEU A 119 -3.39 -3.27 -20.59
C LEU A 119 -3.86 -3.81 -21.94
N LEU A 120 -3.20 -4.87 -22.44
CA LEU A 120 -3.55 -5.48 -23.72
C LEU A 120 -4.96 -6.08 -23.69
N ILE A 121 -5.29 -6.84 -22.64
CA ILE A 121 -6.63 -7.45 -22.49
C ILE A 121 -7.71 -6.36 -22.46
N VAL A 122 -7.52 -5.31 -21.66
CA VAL A 122 -8.52 -4.23 -21.57
C VAL A 122 -8.67 -3.51 -22.90
N LEU A 123 -7.55 -3.22 -23.60
CA LEU A 123 -7.60 -2.57 -24.90
C LEU A 123 -8.33 -3.44 -25.96
N VAL A 124 -8.05 -4.76 -25.97
CA VAL A 124 -8.72 -5.71 -26.89
C VAL A 124 -10.22 -5.79 -26.58
N VAL A 125 -10.59 -5.93 -25.31
CA VAL A 125 -12.00 -5.99 -24.91
C VAL A 125 -12.70 -4.67 -25.24
N TYR A 126 -12.10 -3.53 -24.92
CA TYR A 126 -12.66 -2.21 -25.24
C TYR A 126 -12.94 -2.06 -26.75
N THR A 127 -11.97 -2.39 -27.60
CA THR A 127 -12.14 -2.29 -29.06
C THR A 127 -13.12 -3.34 -29.61
N ALA A 128 -13.12 -4.56 -29.08
CA ALA A 128 -14.06 -5.62 -29.48
C ALA A 128 -15.51 -5.26 -29.13
N CYS A 129 -15.73 -4.51 -28.04
CA CYS A 129 -17.04 -3.98 -27.65
C CYS A 129 -17.46 -2.69 -28.42
N GLY A 130 -16.72 -2.33 -29.47
CA GLY A 130 -17.02 -1.15 -30.30
C GLY A 130 -16.46 0.17 -29.76
N GLY A 131 -15.68 0.14 -28.71
CA GLY A 131 -14.99 1.31 -28.16
C GLY A 131 -13.93 1.84 -29.13
N ARG A 132 -13.80 3.15 -29.22
CA ARG A 132 -12.82 3.81 -30.08
C ARG A 132 -12.22 5.01 -29.34
N TYR A 133 -10.93 5.25 -29.58
CA TYR A 133 -10.31 6.52 -29.20
C TYR A 133 -10.69 7.62 -30.18
N ASP A 134 -10.78 8.85 -29.72
CA ASP A 134 -11.11 10.01 -30.55
C ASP A 134 -10.10 10.23 -31.69
N SER A 135 -8.85 9.83 -31.46
CA SER A 135 -7.80 9.88 -32.47
C SER A 135 -6.69 8.86 -32.18
N PRO A 136 -5.88 8.48 -33.20
CA PRO A 136 -4.67 7.68 -32.99
C PRO A 136 -3.68 8.33 -32.01
N GLY A 137 -3.62 9.66 -31.98
CA GLY A 137 -2.77 10.41 -31.05
C GLY A 137 -3.23 10.25 -29.61
N ALA A 138 -4.54 10.21 -29.33
CA ALA A 138 -5.08 9.98 -28.00
C ALA A 138 -4.73 8.57 -27.50
N LEU A 139 -4.84 7.54 -28.34
CA LEU A 139 -4.41 6.19 -28.01
C LEU A 139 -2.91 6.13 -27.71
N LEU A 140 -2.07 6.73 -28.56
CA LEU A 140 -0.62 6.72 -28.37
C LEU A 140 -0.22 7.43 -27.08
N TYR A 141 -0.84 8.58 -26.80
CA TYR A 141 -0.64 9.32 -25.56
C TYR A 141 -1.00 8.45 -24.33
N ASP A 142 -2.18 7.87 -24.33
CA ASP A 142 -2.66 7.07 -23.20
C ASP A 142 -1.77 5.82 -22.98
N LEU A 143 -1.41 5.11 -24.04
CA LEU A 143 -0.45 4.00 -23.97
C LEU A 143 0.92 4.46 -23.45
N ALA A 144 1.45 5.57 -23.93
CA ALA A 144 2.75 6.07 -23.48
C ALA A 144 2.74 6.42 -21.98
N MET A 145 1.67 7.06 -21.50
CA MET A 145 1.50 7.40 -20.09
C MET A 145 1.41 6.13 -19.21
N HIS A 146 0.72 5.09 -19.67
CA HIS A 146 0.63 3.82 -18.96
C HIS A 146 1.96 3.05 -18.99
N LEU A 147 2.59 2.91 -20.17
CA LEU A 147 3.88 2.23 -20.28
C LEU A 147 4.99 2.92 -19.47
N GLY A 148 4.91 4.25 -19.34
CA GLY A 148 5.82 5.04 -18.51
C GLY A 148 5.49 5.04 -17.01
N PHE A 149 4.39 4.40 -16.57
CA PHE A 149 3.92 4.44 -15.17
C PHE A 149 3.69 5.86 -14.64
N VAL A 150 3.25 6.77 -15.52
CA VAL A 150 2.95 8.17 -15.19
C VAL A 150 1.50 8.58 -15.51
N HIS A 151 0.65 7.60 -15.85
CA HIS A 151 -0.75 7.83 -16.17
C HIS A 151 -1.54 8.45 -15.00
N ASN A 152 -1.11 8.26 -13.75
CA ASN A 152 -1.68 8.91 -12.58
C ASN A 152 -1.35 10.41 -12.46
N LEU A 153 -0.61 10.98 -13.38
CA LEU A 153 -0.27 12.42 -13.42
C LEU A 153 -1.18 13.24 -14.34
N SER A 154 -1.98 12.58 -15.21
CA SER A 154 -2.84 13.24 -16.20
C SER A 154 -4.30 12.78 -16.02
N TYR A 155 -5.23 13.72 -16.09
CA TYR A 155 -6.66 13.44 -16.05
C TYR A 155 -7.10 12.53 -17.19
N ALA A 156 -6.60 12.80 -18.40
CA ALA A 156 -6.95 12.03 -19.60
C ALA A 156 -6.53 10.56 -19.50
N SER A 157 -5.41 10.24 -18.84
CA SER A 157 -4.89 8.88 -18.71
C SER A 157 -5.21 8.20 -17.38
N LEU A 158 -5.82 8.90 -16.41
CA LEU A 158 -6.25 8.32 -15.15
C LEU A 158 -7.78 8.18 -15.05
N VAL A 159 -8.51 9.24 -15.38
CA VAL A 159 -9.96 9.34 -15.14
C VAL A 159 -10.76 9.12 -16.42
N ALA A 160 -10.31 9.70 -17.53
CA ALA A 160 -10.99 9.62 -18.82
C ALA A 160 -10.48 8.47 -19.71
N THR A 161 -9.52 7.69 -19.24
CA THR A 161 -8.96 6.57 -20.00
C THR A 161 -9.95 5.43 -20.17
N PRO A 162 -10.07 4.82 -21.36
CA PRO A 162 -10.72 3.54 -21.54
C PRO A 162 -9.86 2.35 -21.08
N LEU A 163 -8.56 2.56 -20.86
CA LEU A 163 -7.68 1.58 -20.21
C LEU A 163 -8.00 1.47 -18.72
N ASN A 164 -7.35 0.55 -18.05
CA ASN A 164 -7.65 0.25 -16.65
C ASN A 164 -7.13 1.34 -15.69
N GLY A 165 -7.96 2.31 -15.36
CA GLY A 165 -7.63 3.40 -14.41
C GLY A 165 -7.28 2.91 -12.99
N VAL A 166 -7.67 1.68 -12.60
CA VAL A 166 -7.30 1.07 -11.30
C VAL A 166 -5.80 0.85 -11.18
N LEU A 167 -5.08 0.78 -12.30
CA LEU A 167 -3.63 0.58 -12.34
C LEU A 167 -2.82 1.77 -11.76
N TRP A 168 -3.45 2.86 -11.35
CA TRP A 168 -2.78 3.99 -10.72
C TRP A 168 -1.94 3.57 -9.50
N THR A 169 -2.37 2.56 -8.79
CA THR A 169 -1.66 2.01 -7.64
C THR A 169 -0.31 1.43 -8.02
N LEU A 170 -0.23 0.74 -9.18
CA LEU A 170 1.02 0.22 -9.72
C LEU A 170 1.94 1.33 -10.21
N ALA A 171 1.37 2.43 -10.76
CA ALA A 171 2.17 3.61 -11.10
C ALA A 171 2.85 4.20 -9.85
N VAL A 172 2.09 4.40 -8.76
CA VAL A 172 2.63 4.87 -7.48
C VAL A 172 3.68 3.91 -6.93
N GLU A 173 3.46 2.61 -7.03
CA GLU A 173 4.39 1.59 -6.56
C GLU A 173 5.71 1.62 -7.35
N VAL A 174 5.65 1.72 -8.69
CA VAL A 174 6.86 1.82 -9.54
C VAL A 174 7.59 3.13 -9.28
N GLN A 175 6.88 4.26 -9.18
CA GLN A 175 7.47 5.56 -8.82
C GLN A 175 8.18 5.48 -7.45
N PHE A 176 7.59 4.80 -6.47
CA PHE A 176 8.24 4.57 -5.18
C PHE A 176 9.51 3.72 -5.32
N TYR A 177 9.49 2.67 -6.14
CA TYR A 177 10.68 1.85 -6.38
C TYR A 177 11.84 2.65 -6.94
N LEU A 178 11.59 3.66 -7.78
CA LEU A 178 12.65 4.52 -8.33
C LEU A 178 13.38 5.30 -7.24
N ILE A 179 12.66 5.82 -6.25
CA ILE A 179 13.25 6.61 -5.16
C ILE A 179 13.67 5.76 -3.95
N PHE A 180 13.19 4.52 -3.84
CA PHE A 180 13.42 3.65 -2.68
C PHE A 180 14.91 3.42 -2.36
N PRO A 181 15.83 3.22 -3.33
CA PRO A 181 17.26 3.08 -3.04
C PRO A 181 17.87 4.26 -2.29
N LEU A 182 17.38 5.46 -2.55
CA LEU A 182 17.81 6.66 -1.82
C LEU A 182 17.20 6.69 -0.42
N LEU A 183 15.90 6.44 -0.32
CA LEU A 183 15.16 6.45 0.95
C LEU A 183 15.70 5.40 1.93
N ILE A 184 15.96 4.18 1.48
CA ILE A 184 16.43 3.11 2.37
C ILE A 184 17.82 3.38 2.94
N ARG A 185 18.70 4.03 2.17
CA ARG A 185 20.03 4.45 2.68
C ARG A 185 19.90 5.46 3.83
N GLY A 186 18.99 6.44 3.68
CA GLY A 186 18.67 7.41 4.73
C GLY A 186 17.99 6.76 5.92
N PHE A 187 16.97 5.92 5.65
CA PHE A 187 16.18 5.25 6.66
C PHE A 187 17.01 4.34 7.57
N VAL A 188 17.91 3.55 7.01
CA VAL A 188 18.78 2.67 7.81
C VAL A 188 19.71 3.47 8.71
N LYS A 189 20.12 4.68 8.34
CA LYS A 189 20.95 5.56 9.17
C LYS A 189 20.14 6.27 10.27
N LYS A 190 19.01 6.85 9.92
CA LYS A 190 18.17 7.67 10.80
C LYS A 190 16.68 7.36 10.56
N PRO A 191 16.15 6.22 11.05
CA PRO A 191 14.80 5.75 10.72
C PRO A 191 13.70 6.74 11.10
N LEU A 192 13.75 7.27 12.32
CA LEU A 192 12.73 8.23 12.79
C LEU A 192 12.77 9.56 12.01
N LEU A 193 13.96 10.07 11.69
CA LEU A 193 14.08 11.28 10.89
C LEU A 193 13.53 11.06 9.48
N CYS A 194 13.86 9.95 8.84
CA CYS A 194 13.34 9.62 7.52
C CYS A 194 11.81 9.45 7.54
N TYR A 195 11.28 8.80 8.57
CA TYR A 195 9.84 8.68 8.80
C TYR A 195 9.17 10.06 8.91
N VAL A 196 9.69 10.94 9.77
CA VAL A 196 9.13 12.29 9.97
C VAL A 196 9.20 13.12 8.67
N LEU A 197 10.30 13.03 7.92
CA LEU A 197 10.42 13.75 6.65
C LEU A 197 9.44 13.23 5.59
N MET A 198 9.28 11.92 5.44
CA MET A 198 8.33 11.33 4.50
C MET A 198 6.88 11.66 4.87
N THR A 199 6.53 11.53 6.14
CA THR A 199 5.19 11.87 6.65
C THR A 199 4.92 13.36 6.54
N GLY A 200 5.89 14.21 6.93
CA GLY A 200 5.79 15.66 6.81
C GLY A 200 5.62 16.12 5.36
N ALA A 201 6.34 15.49 4.42
CA ALA A 201 6.19 15.78 2.98
C ALA A 201 4.80 15.40 2.47
N ALA A 202 4.26 14.24 2.86
CA ALA A 202 2.92 13.81 2.49
C ALA A 202 1.85 14.75 3.07
N MET A 203 1.98 15.13 4.34
CA MET A 203 1.07 16.07 5.00
C MET A 203 1.14 17.45 4.35
N ALA A 204 2.34 18.00 4.11
CA ALA A 204 2.52 19.27 3.44
C ALA A 204 1.91 19.28 2.04
N TYR A 205 2.08 18.19 1.28
CA TYR A 205 1.47 18.04 -0.02
C TYR A 205 -0.07 18.01 0.07
N ARG A 206 -0.65 17.19 0.95
CA ARG A 206 -2.10 17.06 1.07
C ARG A 206 -2.75 18.31 1.65
N LEU A 207 -2.25 18.85 2.76
CA LEU A 207 -2.83 20.03 3.42
C LEU A 207 -2.45 21.35 2.74
N GLY A 208 -1.22 21.45 2.27
CA GLY A 208 -0.70 22.68 1.67
C GLY A 208 -1.14 22.89 0.24
N PHE A 209 -1.31 21.81 -0.53
CA PHE A 209 -1.62 21.89 -1.95
C PHE A 209 -2.99 21.27 -2.27
N VAL A 210 -3.19 19.97 -2.02
CA VAL A 210 -4.38 19.23 -2.48
C VAL A 210 -5.68 19.73 -1.83
N ALA A 211 -5.63 20.11 -0.54
CA ALA A 211 -6.79 20.63 0.19
C ALA A 211 -7.36 21.94 -0.37
N ARG A 212 -6.58 22.65 -1.17
CA ARG A 212 -6.97 23.92 -1.80
C ARG A 212 -7.59 23.77 -3.19
N LEU A 213 -7.60 22.53 -3.70
CA LEU A 213 -8.12 22.25 -5.04
C LEU A 213 -9.62 21.92 -4.99
N GLU A 214 -10.37 22.38 -5.97
CA GLU A 214 -11.79 22.05 -6.13
C GLU A 214 -11.96 20.54 -6.46
N ASP A 215 -11.09 19.99 -7.34
CA ASP A 215 -11.02 18.56 -7.63
C ASP A 215 -9.68 18.00 -7.21
N SER A 216 -9.70 17.19 -6.17
CA SER A 216 -8.51 16.53 -5.60
C SER A 216 -8.26 15.13 -6.17
N THR A 217 -9.16 14.59 -6.99
CA THR A 217 -9.16 13.17 -7.42
C THR A 217 -7.83 12.76 -8.05
N LEU A 218 -7.28 13.59 -8.94
CA LEU A 218 -6.01 13.32 -9.60
C LEU A 218 -4.82 13.37 -8.63
N TYR A 219 -4.87 14.26 -7.64
CA TYR A 219 -3.72 14.60 -6.81
C TYR A 219 -3.55 13.70 -5.60
N VAL A 220 -4.65 13.19 -5.02
CA VAL A 220 -4.60 12.25 -3.89
C VAL A 220 -4.00 10.89 -4.28
N ASN A 221 -4.02 10.55 -5.58
CA ASN A 221 -3.50 9.29 -6.12
C ASN A 221 -2.07 9.42 -6.67
N ARG A 222 -1.31 10.42 -6.21
CA ARG A 222 0.10 10.62 -6.57
C ARG A 222 1.03 10.16 -5.46
N LEU A 223 2.25 9.79 -5.84
CA LEU A 223 3.27 9.34 -4.89
C LEU A 223 3.50 10.28 -3.71
N PRO A 224 3.57 11.62 -3.85
CA PRO A 224 3.76 12.50 -2.69
C PRO A 224 2.65 12.35 -1.64
N ALA A 225 1.41 12.12 -2.06
CA ALA A 225 0.28 11.91 -1.16
C ALA A 225 0.31 10.56 -0.42
N MET A 226 1.15 9.61 -0.85
CA MET A 226 1.25 8.24 -0.32
C MET A 226 2.56 7.97 0.43
N LEU A 227 3.44 8.96 0.56
CA LEU A 227 4.76 8.76 1.18
C LEU A 227 4.67 8.33 2.64
N ASP A 228 3.69 8.81 3.40
CA ASP A 228 3.45 8.42 4.79
C ASP A 228 2.98 6.98 4.92
N VAL A 229 2.18 6.50 3.98
CA VAL A 229 1.73 5.11 3.92
C VAL A 229 2.93 4.16 3.77
N TYR A 230 3.84 4.47 2.84
CA TYR A 230 5.10 3.72 2.72
C TYR A 230 5.99 3.87 3.96
N ALA A 231 6.06 5.08 4.53
CA ALA A 231 6.83 5.36 5.74
C ALA A 231 6.34 4.53 6.93
N ASN A 232 5.02 4.37 7.10
CA ASN A 232 4.43 3.51 8.11
C ASN A 232 4.86 2.05 7.93
N GLY A 233 4.87 1.55 6.69
CA GLY A 233 5.38 0.21 6.38
C GLY A 233 6.86 0.03 6.72
N MET A 234 7.70 1.01 6.34
CA MET A 234 9.14 1.00 6.65
C MET A 234 9.38 1.05 8.17
N LEU A 235 8.65 1.91 8.89
CA LEU A 235 8.73 2.00 10.35
C LEU A 235 8.26 0.72 11.03
N GLY A 236 7.14 0.15 10.58
CA GLY A 236 6.62 -1.13 11.04
C GLY A 236 7.64 -2.26 10.89
N CYS A 237 8.35 -2.29 9.76
CA CYS A 237 9.43 -3.24 9.53
C CYS A 237 10.59 -3.04 10.53
N TRP A 238 10.98 -1.81 10.79
CA TRP A 238 12.04 -1.50 11.75
C TRP A 238 11.66 -1.90 13.18
N VAL A 239 10.41 -1.65 13.59
CA VAL A 239 9.87 -2.09 14.88
C VAL A 239 9.83 -3.62 14.94
N TYR A 240 9.34 -4.29 13.89
CA TYR A 240 9.29 -5.74 13.78
C TYR A 240 10.66 -6.38 13.97
N VAL A 241 11.67 -5.93 13.23
CA VAL A 241 13.04 -6.46 13.32
C VAL A 241 13.65 -6.25 14.71
N LYS A 242 13.26 -5.19 15.43
CA LYS A 242 13.72 -4.94 16.80
C LYS A 242 13.01 -5.77 17.87
N ILE A 243 11.71 -6.00 17.69
CA ILE A 243 10.85 -6.62 18.72
C ILE A 243 10.77 -8.13 18.56
N ALA A 244 10.69 -8.65 17.33
CA ALA A 244 10.50 -10.08 17.07
C ALA A 244 11.51 -11.01 17.80
N PRO A 245 12.82 -10.68 17.87
CA PRO A 245 13.77 -11.50 18.61
C PRO A 245 13.49 -11.52 20.13
N LYS A 246 12.94 -10.43 20.65
CA LYS A 246 12.63 -10.33 22.10
C LYS A 246 11.37 -11.09 22.45
N CYS A 247 10.33 -10.98 21.60
CA CYS A 247 9.06 -11.66 21.81
C CYS A 247 9.18 -13.18 21.92
N LYS A 248 10.11 -13.79 21.18
CA LYS A 248 10.37 -15.23 21.26
C LYS A 248 10.79 -15.71 22.65
N LYS A 249 11.32 -14.83 23.48
CA LYS A 249 11.82 -15.17 24.84
C LYS A 249 10.73 -15.13 25.91
N TYR A 250 9.57 -14.58 25.61
CA TYR A 250 8.48 -14.39 26.57
C TYR A 250 7.32 -15.33 26.27
N PRO A 251 6.95 -16.25 27.18
CA PRO A 251 5.87 -17.25 26.95
C PRO A 251 4.52 -16.63 26.61
N GLY A 252 4.21 -15.45 27.12
CA GLY A 252 2.95 -14.74 26.89
C GLY A 252 2.94 -13.82 25.65
N ALA A 253 4.05 -13.67 24.95
CA ALA A 253 4.14 -12.69 23.84
C ALA A 253 3.19 -12.99 22.68
N GLY A 254 2.90 -14.27 22.40
CA GLY A 254 1.94 -14.67 21.38
C GLY A 254 0.52 -14.24 21.72
N LEU A 255 0.10 -14.45 22.97
CA LEU A 255 -1.23 -14.04 23.44
C LEU A 255 -1.37 -12.52 23.45
N LEU A 256 -0.35 -11.80 23.96
CA LEU A 256 -0.34 -10.34 23.92
C LEU A 256 -0.41 -9.81 22.47
N GLY A 257 0.35 -10.41 21.55
CA GLY A 257 0.29 -10.07 20.14
C GLY A 257 -1.10 -10.30 19.52
N LEU A 258 -1.75 -11.40 19.88
CA LEU A 258 -3.12 -11.68 19.45
C LEU A 258 -4.11 -10.63 20.00
N MET A 259 -4.03 -10.31 21.28
CA MET A 259 -4.89 -9.28 21.90
C MET A 259 -4.72 -7.91 21.25
N VAL A 260 -3.47 -7.48 21.03
CA VAL A 260 -3.16 -6.23 20.33
C VAL A 260 -3.67 -6.27 18.89
N GLY A 261 -3.51 -7.39 18.20
CA GLY A 261 -4.03 -7.60 16.84
C GLY A 261 -5.56 -7.49 16.78
N VAL A 262 -6.27 -8.14 17.70
CA VAL A 262 -7.74 -8.06 17.78
C VAL A 262 -8.20 -6.63 18.10
N ALA A 263 -7.55 -5.95 19.05
CA ALA A 263 -7.88 -4.57 19.39
C ALA A 263 -7.61 -3.61 18.20
N ALA A 264 -6.53 -3.81 17.46
CA ALA A 264 -6.24 -3.04 16.25
C ALA A 264 -7.28 -3.28 15.14
N LEU A 265 -7.67 -4.54 14.91
CA LEU A 265 -8.73 -4.89 13.95
C LEU A 265 -10.08 -4.28 14.34
N TRP A 266 -10.41 -4.29 15.64
CA TRP A 266 -11.61 -3.62 16.15
C TRP A 266 -11.55 -2.11 15.90
N GLY A 267 -10.43 -1.46 16.22
CA GLY A 267 -10.25 -0.03 15.96
C GLY A 267 -10.38 0.32 14.48
N ILE A 268 -9.76 -0.49 13.60
CA ILE A 268 -9.90 -0.35 12.15
C ILE A 268 -11.37 -0.49 11.74
N TYR A 269 -12.07 -1.50 12.23
CA TYR A 269 -13.49 -1.71 11.93
C TYR A 269 -14.36 -0.50 12.30
N GLU A 270 -14.18 0.09 13.49
CA GLU A 270 -14.93 1.29 13.91
C GLU A 270 -14.63 2.51 13.02
N ILE A 271 -13.37 2.68 12.59
CA ILE A 271 -13.01 3.70 11.62
C ILE A 271 -13.69 3.43 10.27
N LEU A 272 -13.64 2.21 9.73
CA LEU A 272 -14.29 1.83 8.48
C LEU A 272 -15.81 2.05 8.55
N LYS A 273 -16.44 1.69 9.66
CA LYS A 273 -17.86 1.92 9.92
C LYS A 273 -18.23 3.40 9.86
N SER A 274 -17.40 4.25 10.48
CA SER A 274 -17.57 5.70 10.40
C SER A 274 -17.41 6.24 8.98
N GLN A 275 -16.52 5.64 8.18
CA GLN A 275 -16.33 5.99 6.77
C GLN A 275 -17.53 5.54 5.90
N ALA A 276 -18.03 4.33 6.14
CA ALA A 276 -19.17 3.79 5.40
C ALA A 276 -20.47 4.57 5.65
N ALA A 277 -20.59 5.24 6.80
CA ALA A 277 -21.75 6.07 7.13
C ALA A 277 -21.80 7.40 6.35
N ILE A 278 -20.70 7.81 5.70
CA ILE A 278 -20.66 9.05 4.92
C ILE A 278 -21.30 8.84 3.56
N ALA A 279 -22.10 9.80 3.12
CA ALA A 279 -22.73 9.76 1.81
C ALA A 279 -21.68 9.70 0.67
N PRO A 280 -21.96 8.93 -0.41
CA PRO A 280 -20.97 8.72 -1.48
C PRO A 280 -20.43 9.99 -2.14
N GLY A 281 -21.24 11.07 -2.21
CA GLY A 281 -20.84 12.37 -2.75
C GLY A 281 -19.85 13.14 -1.88
N GLU A 282 -19.90 12.94 -0.55
CA GLU A 282 -18.99 13.57 0.41
C GLU A 282 -17.67 12.81 0.56
N LEU A 283 -17.65 11.51 0.26
CA LEU A 283 -16.45 10.68 0.30
C LEU A 283 -15.33 11.18 -0.63
N ARG A 284 -15.71 11.84 -1.75
CA ARG A 284 -14.73 12.29 -2.75
C ARG A 284 -13.90 13.51 -2.32
N ARG A 285 -14.41 14.41 -1.47
CA ARG A 285 -13.76 15.71 -1.21
C ARG A 285 -13.10 15.85 0.15
N VAL A 286 -13.73 15.43 1.22
CA VAL A 286 -13.27 15.71 2.58
C VAL A 286 -12.90 14.45 3.36
N GLY A 287 -13.67 13.38 3.22
CA GLY A 287 -13.51 12.15 3.99
C GLY A 287 -12.21 11.39 3.69
N GLN A 288 -11.79 11.32 2.43
CA GLN A 288 -10.54 10.64 2.06
C GLN A 288 -9.30 11.38 2.57
N MET A 289 -9.35 12.72 2.64
CA MET A 289 -8.20 13.50 3.08
C MET A 289 -8.08 13.57 4.60
N GLN A 290 -9.17 13.83 5.30
CA GLN A 290 -9.13 14.04 6.76
C GLN A 290 -8.93 12.74 7.55
N ARG A 291 -9.36 11.59 7.00
CA ARG A 291 -9.38 10.30 7.73
C ARG A 291 -8.26 9.34 7.36
N ARG A 292 -7.48 9.61 6.30
CA ARG A 292 -6.19 8.92 6.06
C ARG A 292 -5.19 9.10 7.20
N TYR A 293 -5.35 10.13 8.02
CA TYR A 293 -4.50 10.37 9.19
C TYR A 293 -4.84 9.52 10.40
N LEU A 294 -6.03 8.91 10.41
CA LEU A 294 -6.51 8.09 11.52
C LEU A 294 -6.26 6.59 11.30
N LEU A 295 -5.92 6.19 10.09
CA LEU A 295 -5.58 4.82 9.68
C LEU A 295 -4.06 4.65 9.57
#